data_a4c1daf41fb02b2f41dd40a38f609216
#
_entry.id   a4c1daf41fb02b2f41dd40a38f609216
#
_cell.length_a   1.000
_cell.length_b   1.000
_cell.length_c   1.000
_cell.angle_alpha   90.00
_cell.angle_beta   90.00
_cell.angle_gamma   90.00
#
_symmetry.space_group_name_H-M   'P 1'
#
loop_
_entity.id
_entity.type
_entity.pdbx_description
1 polymer ?
#
loop_
_entity_poly.entity_id
_entity_poly.type
_entity_poly.pdbx_seq_one_letter_code
_entity_poly.pdbx_strand_id
1 'polypeptide(L)'
;MNLSIKIFIALVLSVVIGLVMGPESLPFVKLWIAPIGTIFINLIKMMIVPVVFTSLVVGMTSLGDTTTLGRIGVRTIAIYLVTTAIAILIGFVVAGIGQPGAGLQMLADGKVDVKEAPSIMQVFVSMIPTSPVESMAKAQILPIIVFALFVGVGIIQVGGERAQVLIKFFDAAAETCYKIIALIMEFAPIGVFALLLPVVAANGPKVLLPLISVIACLAVGCAIHAVAVYSTIARIGGHVSPMDFFSAMSEAMLLAFTTCSSAATLPVNMKNLQEKLGTSREVTSFVLPLGATINMDGTALYMGVCSLFIANVFGVELTTGQMMMIVFTGTLASIGTAGVPGAGLIMLAMVLQSVGLPIEGLALVAGIDRVLDMFRTCLNITGDGAVAVAIDYAEKHHELA
;
A
#
# COMPACT_ATOMS: atom_id res chain seq x y z
N MET A 1 -15.08 -6.79 -20.58
CA MET A 1 -15.47 -6.87 -19.14
C MET A 1 -14.29 -6.37 -18.32
N ASN A 2 -14.52 -5.42 -17.42
CA ASN A 2 -13.48 -4.82 -16.59
C ASN A 2 -12.83 -5.89 -15.68
N LEU A 3 -11.51 -5.81 -15.42
CA LEU A 3 -10.74 -6.73 -14.57
C LEU A 3 -11.39 -6.91 -13.19
N SER A 4 -11.86 -5.83 -12.58
CA SER A 4 -12.56 -5.85 -11.30
C SER A 4 -13.80 -6.77 -11.29
N ILE A 5 -14.59 -6.71 -12.35
CA ILE A 5 -15.77 -7.57 -12.51
C ILE A 5 -15.34 -9.03 -12.67
N LYS A 6 -14.26 -9.31 -13.41
CA LYS A 6 -13.74 -10.67 -13.56
C LYS A 6 -13.26 -11.24 -12.21
N ILE A 7 -12.56 -10.43 -11.41
CA ILE A 7 -12.08 -10.84 -10.06
C ILE A 7 -13.29 -11.08 -9.14
N PHE A 8 -14.30 -10.20 -9.15
CA PHE A 8 -15.50 -10.37 -8.34
C PHE A 8 -16.29 -11.63 -8.73
N ILE A 9 -16.46 -11.91 -10.03
CA ILE A 9 -17.07 -13.14 -10.51
C ILE A 9 -16.27 -14.36 -10.05
N ALA A 10 -14.95 -14.33 -10.16
CA ALA A 10 -14.09 -15.40 -9.71
C ALA A 10 -14.21 -15.66 -8.19
N LEU A 11 -14.31 -14.59 -7.39
CA LEU A 11 -14.57 -14.68 -5.96
C LEU A 11 -15.94 -15.35 -5.69
N VAL A 12 -17.01 -14.88 -6.31
CA VAL A 12 -18.37 -15.47 -6.13
C VAL A 12 -18.37 -16.92 -6.57
N LEU A 13 -17.76 -17.24 -7.72
CA LEU A 13 -17.68 -18.62 -8.21
C LEU A 13 -16.86 -19.52 -7.25
N SER A 14 -15.76 -19.02 -6.69
CA SER A 14 -14.97 -19.80 -5.72
C SER A 14 -15.75 -20.08 -4.44
N VAL A 15 -16.58 -19.14 -3.99
CA VAL A 15 -17.45 -19.33 -2.83
C VAL A 15 -18.54 -20.35 -3.15
N VAL A 16 -19.28 -20.16 -4.24
CA VAL A 16 -20.39 -21.05 -4.62
C VAL A 16 -19.87 -22.49 -4.86
N ILE A 17 -18.85 -22.63 -5.68
CA ILE A 17 -18.27 -23.95 -6.00
C ILE A 17 -17.64 -24.58 -4.77
N GLY A 18 -16.92 -23.81 -3.94
CA GLY A 18 -16.31 -24.31 -2.70
C GLY A 18 -17.35 -24.83 -1.70
N LEU A 19 -18.50 -24.14 -1.56
CA LEU A 19 -19.60 -24.58 -0.71
C LEU A 19 -20.27 -25.85 -1.23
N VAL A 20 -20.41 -26.00 -2.55
CA VAL A 20 -21.00 -27.18 -3.18
C VAL A 20 -20.06 -28.38 -3.10
N MET A 21 -18.78 -28.16 -3.35
CA MET A 21 -17.77 -29.24 -3.33
C MET A 21 -17.50 -29.77 -1.93
N GLY A 22 -17.49 -28.90 -0.93
CA GLY A 22 -17.28 -29.27 0.47
C GLY A 22 -15.92 -29.91 0.79
N PRO A 23 -15.69 -30.31 2.06
CA PRO A 23 -14.42 -30.83 2.53
C PRO A 23 -13.94 -32.12 1.83
N GLU A 24 -14.86 -32.94 1.32
CA GLU A 24 -14.51 -34.21 0.64
C GLU A 24 -13.72 -33.97 -0.65
N SER A 25 -13.88 -32.83 -1.29
CA SER A 25 -13.17 -32.45 -2.52
C SER A 25 -11.74 -31.93 -2.29
N LEU A 26 -11.35 -31.70 -1.07
CA LEU A 26 -10.04 -31.12 -0.73
C LEU A 26 -8.84 -31.84 -1.35
N PRO A 27 -8.77 -33.18 -1.41
CA PRO A 27 -7.63 -33.84 -2.07
C PRO A 27 -7.50 -33.47 -3.54
N PHE A 28 -8.60 -33.39 -4.28
CA PHE A 28 -8.63 -32.98 -5.68
C PHE A 28 -8.25 -31.50 -5.83
N VAL A 29 -8.88 -30.65 -5.01
CA VAL A 29 -8.66 -29.19 -5.04
C VAL A 29 -7.21 -28.84 -4.72
N LYS A 30 -6.61 -29.48 -3.69
CA LYS A 30 -5.21 -29.28 -3.31
C LYS A 30 -4.23 -29.74 -4.40
N LEU A 31 -4.55 -30.84 -5.10
CA LEU A 31 -3.65 -31.39 -6.11
C LEU A 31 -3.70 -30.61 -7.43
N TRP A 32 -4.86 -30.17 -7.88
CA TRP A 32 -5.05 -29.63 -9.23
C TRP A 32 -5.32 -28.13 -9.28
N ILE A 33 -5.98 -27.56 -8.27
CA ILE A 33 -6.41 -26.16 -8.30
C ILE A 33 -5.47 -25.28 -7.47
N ALA A 34 -5.12 -25.66 -6.26
CA ALA A 34 -4.26 -24.87 -5.40
C ALA A 34 -2.88 -24.52 -6.02
N PRO A 35 -2.24 -25.36 -6.84
CA PRO A 35 -0.99 -25.01 -7.50
C PRO A 35 -1.11 -23.78 -8.42
N ILE A 36 -2.27 -23.57 -9.05
CA ILE A 36 -2.52 -22.39 -9.90
C ILE A 36 -2.51 -21.13 -9.04
N GLY A 37 -3.12 -21.20 -7.84
CA GLY A 37 -3.05 -20.11 -6.85
C GLY A 37 -1.63 -19.83 -6.37
N THR A 38 -0.85 -20.90 -6.14
CA THR A 38 0.58 -20.79 -5.77
C THR A 38 1.38 -20.08 -6.87
N ILE A 39 1.13 -20.39 -8.15
CA ILE A 39 1.75 -19.68 -9.28
C ILE A 39 1.44 -18.20 -9.21
N PHE A 40 0.19 -17.81 -8.96
CA PHE A 40 -0.21 -16.41 -8.84
C PHE A 40 0.55 -15.69 -7.71
N ILE A 41 0.62 -16.31 -6.52
CA ILE A 41 1.40 -15.76 -5.40
C ILE A 41 2.90 -15.65 -5.75
N ASN A 42 3.47 -16.64 -6.44
CA ASN A 42 4.88 -16.60 -6.84
C ASN A 42 5.14 -15.47 -7.86
N LEU A 43 4.21 -15.22 -8.79
CA LEU A 43 4.30 -14.09 -9.71
C LEU A 43 4.29 -12.74 -8.96
N ILE A 44 3.46 -12.60 -7.92
CA ILE A 44 3.46 -11.41 -7.05
C ILE A 44 4.81 -11.29 -6.33
N LYS A 45 5.27 -12.36 -5.66
CA LYS A 45 6.55 -12.41 -4.93
C LYS A 45 7.73 -12.02 -5.82
N MET A 46 7.77 -12.50 -7.06
CA MET A 46 8.82 -12.19 -8.04
C MET A 46 8.99 -10.68 -8.26
N MET A 47 7.90 -9.92 -8.17
CA MET A 47 7.92 -8.49 -8.43
C MET A 47 8.28 -7.63 -7.21
N ILE A 48 8.32 -8.18 -5.99
CA ILE A 48 8.55 -7.41 -4.76
C ILE A 48 9.88 -6.64 -4.84
N VAL A 49 10.98 -7.35 -5.04
CA VAL A 49 12.33 -6.74 -5.03
C VAL A 49 12.54 -5.75 -6.17
N PRO A 50 12.25 -6.08 -7.45
CA PRO A 50 12.41 -5.14 -8.56
C PRO A 50 11.59 -3.86 -8.39
N VAL A 51 10.33 -3.99 -7.98
CA VAL A 51 9.44 -2.84 -7.81
C VAL A 51 9.91 -1.95 -6.68
N VAL A 52 10.16 -2.52 -5.50
CA VAL A 52 10.59 -1.74 -4.32
C VAL A 52 11.87 -0.99 -4.63
N PHE A 53 12.86 -1.64 -5.23
CA PHE A 53 14.14 -1.01 -5.52
C PHE A 53 14.00 0.13 -6.55
N THR A 54 13.39 -0.14 -7.69
CA THR A 54 13.30 0.85 -8.78
C THR A 54 12.40 2.02 -8.40
N SER A 55 11.23 1.76 -7.78
CA SER A 55 10.28 2.80 -7.41
C SER A 55 10.83 3.72 -6.30
N LEU A 56 11.56 3.18 -5.33
CA LEU A 56 12.19 3.99 -4.28
C LEU A 56 13.32 4.87 -4.84
N VAL A 57 14.12 4.36 -5.77
CA VAL A 57 15.15 5.18 -6.44
C VAL A 57 14.47 6.32 -7.21
N VAL A 58 13.41 6.04 -7.97
CA VAL A 58 12.63 7.08 -8.69
C VAL A 58 12.02 8.07 -7.70
N GLY A 59 11.36 7.59 -6.64
CA GLY A 59 10.78 8.44 -5.60
C GLY A 59 11.82 9.37 -5.00
N MET A 60 13.00 8.84 -4.65
CA MET A 60 14.08 9.64 -4.07
C MET A 60 14.66 10.65 -5.05
N THR A 61 14.86 10.29 -6.32
CA THR A 61 15.42 11.19 -7.34
C THR A 61 14.44 12.30 -7.75
N SER A 62 13.14 12.10 -7.56
CA SER A 62 12.12 13.13 -7.79
C SER A 62 12.22 14.31 -6.80
N LEU A 63 12.98 14.16 -5.70
CA LEU A 63 13.22 15.19 -4.69
C LEU A 63 14.33 16.18 -5.05
N GLY A 64 15.12 15.91 -6.04
CA GLY A 64 16.31 16.72 -6.40
C GLY A 64 15.98 17.70 -7.51
N ASP A 65 15.73 18.95 -7.20
CA ASP A 65 16.39 20.16 -7.66
C ASP A 65 15.61 21.44 -7.32
N THR A 66 16.28 22.41 -6.80
CA THR A 66 16.02 23.83 -6.56
C THR A 66 15.68 24.18 -5.10
N THR A 67 16.19 25.30 -4.63
CA THR A 67 16.11 25.72 -3.22
C THR A 67 14.68 25.91 -2.69
N THR A 68 13.75 26.39 -3.49
CA THR A 68 12.33 26.57 -3.09
C THR A 68 11.56 25.26 -3.19
N LEU A 69 11.72 24.52 -4.28
CA LEU A 69 11.16 23.17 -4.46
C LEU A 69 11.73 22.18 -3.44
N GLY A 70 13.01 22.33 -3.05
CA GLY A 70 13.60 21.52 -1.99
C GLY A 70 12.93 21.72 -0.64
N ARG A 71 12.60 22.97 -0.26
CA ARG A 71 11.89 23.29 0.99
C ARG A 71 10.46 22.73 0.99
N ILE A 72 9.72 22.96 -0.09
CA ILE A 72 8.37 22.42 -0.27
C ILE A 72 8.42 20.88 -0.23
N GLY A 73 9.37 20.27 -0.94
CA GLY A 73 9.53 18.84 -1.00
C GLY A 73 9.80 18.20 0.37
N VAL A 74 10.76 18.71 1.13
CA VAL A 74 11.09 18.19 2.46
C VAL A 74 9.90 18.30 3.42
N ARG A 75 9.20 19.44 3.43
CA ARG A 75 8.00 19.63 4.27
C ARG A 75 6.89 18.66 3.88
N THR A 76 6.63 18.53 2.57
CA THR A 76 5.60 17.63 2.03
C THR A 76 5.88 16.18 2.44
N ILE A 77 7.13 15.70 2.26
CA ILE A 77 7.50 14.35 2.61
C ILE A 77 7.43 14.10 4.11
N ALA A 78 7.89 15.06 4.91
CA ALA A 78 7.80 14.93 6.37
C ALA A 78 6.33 14.74 6.82
N ILE A 79 5.39 15.51 6.24
CA ILE A 79 3.97 15.35 6.54
C ILE A 79 3.46 14.00 6.06
N TYR A 80 3.79 13.57 4.82
CA TYR A 80 3.38 12.28 4.28
C TYR A 80 3.87 11.11 5.12
N LEU A 81 5.13 11.12 5.57
CA LEU A 81 5.65 10.04 6.43
C LEU A 81 4.93 9.99 7.79
N VAL A 82 4.62 11.14 8.36
CA VAL A 82 3.88 11.20 9.64
C VAL A 82 2.44 10.71 9.46
N THR A 83 1.73 11.17 8.41
CA THR A 83 0.34 10.71 8.17
C THR A 83 0.28 9.23 7.84
N THR A 84 1.26 8.72 7.09
CA THR A 84 1.37 7.30 6.75
C THR A 84 1.60 6.44 8.01
N ALA A 85 2.48 6.85 8.91
CA ALA A 85 2.69 6.14 10.18
C ALA A 85 1.42 6.15 11.04
N ILE A 86 0.73 7.30 11.14
CA ILE A 86 -0.56 7.41 11.85
C ILE A 86 -1.61 6.50 11.20
N ALA A 87 -1.64 6.39 9.87
CA ALA A 87 -2.58 5.52 9.17
C ALA A 87 -2.41 4.05 9.55
N ILE A 88 -1.18 3.54 9.65
CA ILE A 88 -0.92 2.16 10.10
C ILE A 88 -1.38 1.96 11.54
N LEU A 89 -1.10 2.93 12.42
CA LEU A 89 -1.52 2.86 13.82
C LEU A 89 -3.05 2.84 13.95
N ILE A 90 -3.76 3.67 13.18
CA ILE A 90 -5.23 3.62 13.10
C ILE A 90 -5.70 2.26 12.60
N GLY A 91 -5.02 1.69 11.58
CA GLY A 91 -5.29 0.36 11.07
C GLY A 91 -5.18 -0.72 12.16
N PHE A 92 -4.14 -0.67 12.99
CA PHE A 92 -3.98 -1.58 14.13
C PHE A 92 -5.07 -1.40 15.20
N VAL A 93 -5.42 -0.16 15.53
CA VAL A 93 -6.46 0.11 16.54
C VAL A 93 -7.81 -0.42 16.06
N VAL A 94 -8.20 -0.11 14.82
CA VAL A 94 -9.49 -0.54 14.28
C VAL A 94 -9.55 -2.07 14.12
N ALA A 95 -8.47 -2.69 13.64
CA ALA A 95 -8.40 -4.14 13.52
C ALA A 95 -8.30 -4.84 14.89
N GLY A 96 -7.63 -4.23 15.88
CA GLY A 96 -7.58 -4.73 17.26
C GLY A 96 -8.96 -4.75 17.93
N ILE A 97 -9.80 -3.74 17.65
CA ILE A 97 -11.18 -3.68 18.14
C ILE A 97 -12.10 -4.63 17.34
N GLY A 98 -12.01 -4.57 16.00
CA GLY A 98 -12.87 -5.33 15.11
C GLY A 98 -12.51 -6.81 15.00
N GLN A 99 -11.32 -7.19 15.42
CA GLN A 99 -10.76 -8.56 15.40
C GLN A 99 -11.08 -9.31 14.09
N PRO A 100 -10.76 -8.75 12.92
CA PRO A 100 -11.02 -9.42 11.66
C PRO A 100 -10.24 -10.75 11.62
N GLY A 101 -10.89 -11.81 11.13
CA GLY A 101 -10.29 -13.15 11.10
C GLY A 101 -10.50 -13.99 12.35
N ALA A 102 -11.03 -13.43 13.44
CA ALA A 102 -11.33 -14.21 14.64
C ALA A 102 -12.29 -15.38 14.33
N GLY A 103 -11.90 -16.58 14.76
CA GLY A 103 -12.69 -17.81 14.52
C GLY A 103 -12.46 -18.49 13.17
N LEU A 104 -11.68 -17.91 12.28
CA LEU A 104 -11.18 -18.58 11.07
C LEU A 104 -9.78 -19.12 11.36
N GLN A 105 -9.61 -20.42 11.35
CA GLN A 105 -8.29 -21.03 11.52
C GLN A 105 -7.82 -21.59 10.19
N MET A 106 -6.73 -21.09 9.67
CA MET A 106 -5.97 -21.71 8.59
C MET A 106 -4.75 -22.40 9.18
N LEU A 107 -4.59 -23.68 8.85
CA LEU A 107 -3.34 -24.37 9.12
C LEU A 107 -2.31 -23.88 8.11
N ALA A 108 -1.27 -23.21 8.58
CA ALA A 108 -0.07 -23.04 7.75
C ALA A 108 0.50 -24.42 7.44
N ASP A 109 0.83 -24.70 6.16
CA ASP A 109 1.59 -25.89 5.80
C ASP A 109 3.02 -25.73 6.37
N GLY A 110 3.21 -26.07 7.64
CA GLY A 110 4.43 -25.92 8.41
C GLY A 110 4.19 -25.13 9.71
N LYS A 111 5.01 -25.39 10.72
CA LYS A 111 5.07 -24.56 11.92
C LYS A 111 5.44 -23.14 11.48
N VAL A 112 4.58 -22.18 11.77
CA VAL A 112 4.96 -20.78 11.67
C VAL A 112 6.10 -20.56 12.67
N ASP A 113 7.30 -20.48 12.13
CA ASP A 113 8.51 -20.24 12.94
C ASP A 113 8.48 -18.76 13.34
N VAL A 114 7.74 -18.47 14.41
CA VAL A 114 7.69 -17.13 15.02
C VAL A 114 9.07 -16.86 15.58
N LYS A 115 9.95 -16.31 14.75
CA LYS A 115 11.25 -15.84 15.20
C LYS A 115 11.02 -14.81 16.31
N GLU A 116 11.72 -14.97 17.43
CA GLU A 116 11.75 -13.93 18.46
C GLU A 116 12.01 -12.57 17.78
N ALA A 117 11.19 -11.59 18.11
CA ALA A 117 11.34 -10.26 17.51
C ALA A 117 12.75 -9.73 17.83
N PRO A 118 13.55 -9.38 16.84
CA PRO A 118 14.88 -8.83 17.07
C PRO A 118 14.76 -7.55 17.92
N SER A 119 15.76 -7.26 18.74
CA SER A 119 15.77 -6.00 19.47
C SER A 119 15.74 -4.82 18.50
N ILE A 120 15.15 -3.69 18.91
CA ILE A 120 15.05 -2.47 18.09
C ILE A 120 16.43 -2.09 17.51
N MET A 121 17.49 -2.20 18.31
CA MET A 121 18.85 -1.92 17.88
C MET A 121 19.35 -2.90 16.81
N GLN A 122 19.04 -4.19 16.94
CA GLN A 122 19.38 -5.18 15.91
C GLN A 122 18.67 -4.91 14.59
N VAL A 123 17.43 -4.40 14.64
CA VAL A 123 16.69 -3.97 13.46
C VAL A 123 17.43 -2.82 12.76
N PHE A 124 17.80 -1.77 13.50
CA PHE A 124 18.54 -0.63 12.92
C PHE A 124 19.89 -1.06 12.30
N VAL A 125 20.65 -1.93 12.97
CA VAL A 125 21.90 -2.44 12.43
C VAL A 125 21.67 -3.28 11.18
N SER A 126 20.64 -4.14 11.18
CA SER A 126 20.32 -5.01 10.04
C SER A 126 19.76 -4.27 8.81
N MET A 127 19.32 -3.02 8.98
CA MET A 127 18.88 -2.18 7.86
C MET A 127 20.00 -1.81 6.90
N ILE A 128 21.24 -1.77 7.37
CA ILE A 128 22.41 -1.45 6.53
C ILE A 128 22.96 -2.75 5.93
N PRO A 129 22.79 -2.98 4.62
CA PRO A 129 23.27 -4.21 4.01
C PRO A 129 24.79 -4.23 3.89
N THR A 130 25.42 -5.33 4.27
CA THR A 130 26.82 -5.59 3.95
C THR A 130 27.01 -5.94 2.47
N SER A 131 26.00 -6.57 1.87
CA SER A 131 25.91 -6.86 0.43
C SER A 131 24.49 -6.58 -0.08
N PRO A 132 24.29 -5.50 -0.84
CA PRO A 132 22.99 -5.19 -1.41
C PRO A 132 22.45 -6.31 -2.32
N VAL A 133 23.33 -6.94 -3.10
CA VAL A 133 22.95 -8.03 -4.01
C VAL A 133 22.47 -9.26 -3.22
N GLU A 134 23.13 -9.59 -2.12
CA GLU A 134 22.69 -10.69 -1.24
C GLU A 134 21.34 -10.36 -0.60
N SER A 135 21.13 -9.12 -0.17
CA SER A 135 19.84 -8.68 0.38
C SER A 135 18.72 -8.77 -0.65
N MET A 136 18.99 -8.42 -1.91
CA MET A 136 18.04 -8.58 -3.01
C MET A 136 17.75 -10.08 -3.28
N ALA A 137 18.77 -10.94 -3.32
CA ALA A 137 18.61 -12.36 -3.56
C ALA A 137 17.82 -13.06 -2.45
N LYS A 138 17.98 -12.60 -1.20
CA LYS A 138 17.24 -13.12 -0.04
C LYS A 138 15.92 -12.38 0.23
N ALA A 139 15.55 -11.43 -0.62
CA ALA A 139 14.37 -10.56 -0.46
C ALA A 139 14.28 -9.90 0.94
N GLN A 140 15.41 -9.43 1.46
CA GLN A 140 15.49 -8.69 2.73
C GLN A 140 15.08 -7.24 2.50
N ILE A 141 13.82 -6.95 2.74
CA ILE A 141 13.19 -5.72 2.27
C ILE A 141 13.79 -4.45 2.89
N LEU A 142 14.00 -4.41 4.21
CA LEU A 142 14.56 -3.22 4.87
C LEU A 142 15.93 -2.81 4.35
N PRO A 143 16.92 -3.73 4.23
CA PRO A 143 18.19 -3.42 3.58
C PRO A 143 18.06 -2.94 2.13
N ILE A 144 17.10 -3.50 1.37
CA ILE A 144 16.85 -3.08 -0.02
C ILE A 144 16.32 -1.64 -0.06
N ILE A 145 15.37 -1.30 0.83
CA ILE A 145 14.83 0.06 0.95
C ILE A 145 15.97 1.05 1.24
N VAL A 146 16.77 0.78 2.26
CA VAL A 146 17.88 1.67 2.64
C VAL A 146 18.87 1.82 1.50
N PHE A 147 19.26 0.73 0.84
CA PHE A 147 20.16 0.80 -0.31
C PHE A 147 19.56 1.62 -1.47
N ALA A 148 18.27 1.45 -1.78
CA ALA A 148 17.60 2.23 -2.82
C ALA A 148 17.62 3.73 -2.51
N LEU A 149 17.38 4.12 -1.25
CA LEU A 149 17.46 5.52 -0.82
C LEU A 149 18.88 6.07 -0.99
N PHE A 150 19.91 5.32 -0.61
CA PHE A 150 21.31 5.73 -0.83
C PHE A 150 21.65 5.87 -2.32
N VAL A 151 21.16 4.96 -3.18
CA VAL A 151 21.32 5.07 -4.65
C VAL A 151 20.66 6.35 -5.16
N GLY A 152 19.44 6.64 -4.74
CA GLY A 152 18.72 7.86 -5.11
C GLY A 152 19.47 9.13 -4.71
N VAL A 153 19.94 9.20 -3.46
CA VAL A 153 20.79 10.33 -2.96
C VAL A 153 22.06 10.43 -3.78
N GLY A 154 22.75 9.31 -4.04
CA GLY A 154 23.96 9.30 -4.85
C GLY A 154 23.74 9.84 -6.27
N ILE A 155 22.62 9.47 -6.92
CA ILE A 155 22.26 10.00 -8.24
C ILE A 155 22.04 11.51 -8.19
N ILE A 156 21.33 12.02 -7.18
CA ILE A 156 21.12 13.47 -7.00
C ILE A 156 22.46 14.18 -6.86
N GLN A 157 23.40 13.65 -6.05
CA GLN A 157 24.71 14.25 -5.83
C GLN A 157 25.61 14.22 -7.07
N VAL A 158 25.48 13.23 -7.94
CA VAL A 158 26.21 13.18 -9.24
C VAL A 158 25.82 14.38 -10.10
N GLY A 159 24.54 14.74 -10.14
CA GLY A 159 24.04 15.90 -10.86
C GLY A 159 24.26 15.86 -12.38
N GLY A 160 23.78 16.89 -13.07
CA GLY A 160 24.02 17.12 -14.50
C GLY A 160 23.52 15.98 -15.42
N GLU A 161 24.11 15.88 -16.61
CA GLU A 161 23.69 14.91 -17.63
C GLU A 161 23.83 13.46 -17.20
N ARG A 162 24.85 13.14 -16.37
CA ARG A 162 25.07 11.77 -15.88
C ARG A 162 23.95 11.30 -14.96
N ALA A 163 23.48 12.18 -14.06
CA ALA A 163 22.33 11.89 -13.23
C ALA A 163 21.07 11.64 -14.07
N GLN A 164 20.84 12.45 -15.08
CA GLN A 164 19.68 12.33 -15.97
C GLN A 164 19.62 10.99 -16.69
N VAL A 165 20.76 10.42 -17.08
CA VAL A 165 20.82 9.07 -17.69
C VAL A 165 20.34 8.01 -16.70
N LEU A 166 20.79 8.07 -15.44
CA LEU A 166 20.41 7.14 -14.38
C LEU A 166 18.94 7.31 -13.99
N ILE A 167 18.46 8.55 -13.86
CA ILE A 167 17.05 8.84 -13.55
C ILE A 167 16.15 8.23 -14.63
N LYS A 168 16.42 8.48 -15.91
CA LYS A 168 15.67 7.90 -17.04
C LYS A 168 15.72 6.37 -17.04
N PHE A 169 16.85 5.78 -16.69
CA PHE A 169 16.99 4.32 -16.60
C PHE A 169 16.08 3.75 -15.52
N PHE A 170 16.12 4.30 -14.29
CA PHE A 170 15.29 3.81 -13.19
C PHE A 170 13.82 4.09 -13.41
N ASP A 171 13.45 5.21 -14.02
CA ASP A 171 12.08 5.53 -14.39
C ASP A 171 11.53 4.51 -15.40
N ALA A 172 12.25 4.24 -16.48
CA ALA A 172 11.89 3.21 -17.44
C ALA A 172 11.84 1.80 -16.83
N ALA A 173 12.75 1.48 -15.91
CA ALA A 173 12.76 0.21 -15.19
C ALA A 173 11.54 0.07 -14.26
N ALA A 174 11.19 1.12 -13.52
CA ALA A 174 9.99 1.15 -12.67
C ALA A 174 8.72 1.01 -13.52
N GLU A 175 8.61 1.74 -14.64
CA GLU A 175 7.47 1.62 -15.56
C GLU A 175 7.35 0.19 -16.12
N THR A 176 8.48 -0.42 -16.48
CA THR A 176 8.52 -1.81 -16.93
C THR A 176 7.99 -2.76 -15.85
N CYS A 177 8.41 -2.58 -14.59
CA CYS A 177 7.90 -3.37 -13.47
C CYS A 177 6.38 -3.19 -13.30
N TYR A 178 5.85 -1.98 -13.43
CA TYR A 178 4.42 -1.72 -13.34
C TYR A 178 3.63 -2.37 -14.49
N LYS A 179 4.18 -2.42 -15.70
CA LYS A 179 3.57 -3.17 -16.82
C LYS A 179 3.54 -4.68 -16.55
N ILE A 180 4.61 -5.24 -15.98
CA ILE A 180 4.65 -6.66 -15.59
C ILE A 180 3.59 -6.94 -14.51
N ILE A 181 3.44 -6.06 -13.50
CA ILE A 181 2.38 -6.18 -12.50
C ILE A 181 0.99 -6.17 -13.17
N ALA A 182 0.76 -5.27 -14.12
CA ALA A 182 -0.50 -5.21 -14.85
C ALA A 182 -0.80 -6.53 -15.57
N LEU A 183 0.20 -7.16 -16.20
CA LEU A 183 0.06 -8.49 -16.81
C LEU A 183 -0.25 -9.58 -15.77
N ILE A 184 0.43 -9.55 -14.62
CA ILE A 184 0.15 -10.49 -13.52
C ILE A 184 -1.29 -10.31 -13.03
N MET A 185 -1.77 -9.07 -12.92
CA MET A 185 -3.13 -8.77 -12.48
C MET A 185 -4.20 -9.22 -13.48
N GLU A 186 -3.89 -9.38 -14.78
CA GLU A 186 -4.81 -10.02 -15.72
C GLU A 186 -5.05 -11.51 -15.38
N PHE A 187 -4.07 -12.16 -14.76
CA PHE A 187 -4.20 -13.53 -14.27
C PHE A 187 -4.91 -13.62 -12.91
N ALA A 188 -5.09 -12.49 -12.20
CA ALA A 188 -5.67 -12.44 -10.86
C ALA A 188 -7.05 -13.14 -10.72
N PRO A 189 -8.01 -13.05 -11.67
CA PRO A 189 -9.28 -13.78 -11.54
C PRO A 189 -9.08 -15.28 -11.36
N ILE A 190 -8.17 -15.88 -12.12
CA ILE A 190 -7.86 -17.32 -12.04
C ILE A 190 -7.12 -17.62 -10.74
N GLY A 191 -6.14 -16.78 -10.39
CA GLY A 191 -5.37 -16.90 -9.16
C GLY A 191 -6.25 -16.81 -7.91
N VAL A 192 -7.12 -15.81 -7.84
CA VAL A 192 -8.08 -15.61 -6.72
C VAL A 192 -9.03 -16.80 -6.58
N PHE A 193 -9.60 -17.28 -7.69
CA PHE A 193 -10.43 -18.46 -7.69
C PHE A 193 -9.69 -19.67 -7.10
N ALA A 194 -8.47 -19.93 -7.58
CA ALA A 194 -7.67 -21.07 -7.17
C ALA A 194 -7.17 -21.00 -5.72
N LEU A 195 -7.00 -19.79 -5.17
CA LEU A 195 -6.59 -19.56 -3.79
C LEU A 195 -7.77 -19.65 -2.82
N LEU A 196 -8.93 -19.11 -3.17
CA LEU A 196 -10.06 -19.03 -2.27
C LEU A 196 -10.88 -20.33 -2.23
N LEU A 197 -10.96 -21.06 -3.35
CA LEU A 197 -11.72 -22.30 -3.44
C LEU A 197 -11.33 -23.34 -2.37
N PRO A 198 -10.05 -23.68 -2.14
CA PRO A 198 -9.64 -24.62 -1.10
C PRO A 198 -10.07 -24.16 0.31
N VAL A 199 -9.99 -22.86 0.55
CA VAL A 199 -10.33 -22.26 1.85
C VAL A 199 -11.82 -22.36 2.12
N VAL A 200 -12.65 -22.03 1.12
CA VAL A 200 -14.11 -22.16 1.23
C VAL A 200 -14.55 -23.63 1.32
N ALA A 201 -13.96 -24.51 0.54
CA ALA A 201 -14.25 -25.94 0.60
C ALA A 201 -13.93 -26.54 1.98
N ALA A 202 -12.83 -26.08 2.62
CA ALA A 202 -12.44 -26.54 3.96
C ALA A 202 -13.31 -25.97 5.09
N ASN A 203 -13.65 -24.68 5.03
CA ASN A 203 -14.26 -23.95 6.14
C ASN A 203 -15.74 -23.59 5.93
N GLY A 204 -16.27 -23.81 4.73
CA GLY A 204 -17.65 -23.47 4.39
C GLY A 204 -17.93 -21.95 4.44
N PRO A 205 -19.18 -21.52 4.76
CA PRO A 205 -19.57 -20.11 4.74
C PRO A 205 -18.89 -19.26 5.83
N LYS A 206 -18.21 -19.89 6.79
CA LYS A 206 -17.53 -19.20 7.89
C LYS A 206 -16.42 -18.25 7.43
N VAL A 207 -15.92 -18.41 6.19
CA VAL A 207 -14.89 -17.53 5.60
C VAL A 207 -15.44 -16.14 5.26
N LEU A 208 -16.71 -16.02 4.95
CA LEU A 208 -17.30 -14.78 4.42
C LEU A 208 -17.33 -13.65 5.45
N LEU A 209 -17.70 -13.97 6.69
CA LEU A 209 -17.79 -12.97 7.76
C LEU A 209 -16.43 -12.31 8.07
N PRO A 210 -15.32 -13.05 8.21
CA PRO A 210 -13.98 -12.47 8.35
C PRO A 210 -13.60 -11.54 7.19
N LEU A 211 -13.92 -11.88 5.95
CA LEU A 211 -13.61 -11.02 4.79
C LEU A 211 -14.41 -9.72 4.81
N ILE A 212 -15.70 -9.79 5.17
CA ILE A 212 -16.54 -8.61 5.35
C ILE A 212 -16.01 -7.74 6.48
N SER A 213 -15.55 -8.35 7.58
CA SER A 213 -15.01 -7.60 8.71
C SER A 213 -13.71 -6.87 8.37
N VAL A 214 -12.85 -7.42 7.50
CA VAL A 214 -11.67 -6.71 6.96
C VAL A 214 -12.10 -5.46 6.19
N ILE A 215 -13.09 -5.59 5.29
CA ILE A 215 -13.62 -4.46 4.51
C ILE A 215 -14.17 -3.39 5.45
N ALA A 216 -14.95 -3.79 6.45
CA ALA A 216 -15.53 -2.87 7.42
C ALA A 216 -14.45 -2.16 8.25
N CYS A 217 -13.46 -2.89 8.77
CA CYS A 217 -12.33 -2.32 9.51
C CYS A 217 -11.57 -1.30 8.64
N LEU A 218 -11.28 -1.64 7.38
CA LEU A 218 -10.61 -0.72 6.48
C LEU A 218 -11.44 0.54 6.21
N ALA A 219 -12.72 0.40 5.89
CA ALA A 219 -13.62 1.52 5.62
C ALA A 219 -13.73 2.46 6.83
N VAL A 220 -13.92 1.91 8.03
CA VAL A 220 -13.97 2.67 9.29
C VAL A 220 -12.63 3.35 9.56
N GLY A 221 -11.53 2.65 9.40
CA GLY A 221 -10.19 3.21 9.56
C GLY A 221 -9.92 4.37 8.59
N CYS A 222 -10.28 4.22 7.32
CA CYS A 222 -10.19 5.28 6.32
C CYS A 222 -11.04 6.50 6.69
N ALA A 223 -12.26 6.29 7.18
CA ALA A 223 -13.13 7.37 7.63
C ALA A 223 -12.55 8.11 8.85
N ILE A 224 -12.02 7.37 9.84
CA ILE A 224 -11.36 7.96 11.01
C ILE A 224 -10.14 8.77 10.57
N HIS A 225 -9.29 8.23 9.70
CA HIS A 225 -8.10 8.93 9.23
C HIS A 225 -8.46 10.21 8.44
N ALA A 226 -9.42 10.13 7.54
CA ALA A 226 -9.89 11.29 6.77
C ALA A 226 -10.44 12.39 7.70
N VAL A 227 -11.32 12.01 8.64
CA VAL A 227 -11.97 12.98 9.54
C VAL A 227 -11.00 13.53 10.59
N ALA A 228 -10.17 12.69 11.21
CA ALA A 228 -9.27 13.15 12.27
C ALA A 228 -8.00 13.80 11.72
N VAL A 229 -7.31 13.15 10.77
CA VAL A 229 -6.00 13.60 10.30
C VAL A 229 -6.12 14.67 9.22
N TYR A 230 -6.85 14.37 8.13
CA TYR A 230 -6.92 15.31 7.01
C TYR A 230 -7.74 16.57 7.33
N SER A 231 -8.81 16.46 8.15
CA SER A 231 -9.52 17.65 8.64
C SER A 231 -8.61 18.53 9.49
N THR A 232 -7.75 17.93 10.30
CA THR A 232 -6.78 18.67 11.12
C THR A 232 -5.76 19.38 10.25
N ILE A 233 -5.20 18.68 9.25
CA ILE A 233 -4.24 19.26 8.30
C ILE A 233 -4.89 20.40 7.51
N ALA A 234 -6.09 20.18 6.95
CA ALA A 234 -6.79 21.21 6.17
C ALA A 234 -7.13 22.42 7.03
N ARG A 235 -7.62 22.23 8.27
CA ARG A 235 -8.05 23.32 9.14
C ARG A 235 -6.89 24.07 9.80
N ILE A 236 -5.90 23.35 10.35
CA ILE A 236 -4.79 23.96 11.09
C ILE A 236 -3.67 24.37 10.13
N GLY A 237 -3.30 23.48 9.20
CA GLY A 237 -2.23 23.73 8.24
C GLY A 237 -2.66 24.60 7.07
N GLY A 238 -3.85 24.39 6.54
CA GLY A 238 -4.36 25.05 5.33
C GLY A 238 -5.38 26.15 5.57
N HIS A 239 -5.84 26.36 6.81
CA HIS A 239 -6.90 27.31 7.18
C HIS A 239 -8.20 27.18 6.36
N VAL A 240 -8.47 25.98 5.84
CA VAL A 240 -9.69 25.63 5.11
C VAL A 240 -10.62 24.83 6.03
N SER A 241 -11.93 25.12 5.99
CA SER A 241 -12.87 24.32 6.78
C SER A 241 -12.91 22.87 6.27
N PRO A 242 -13.05 21.87 7.15
CA PRO A 242 -13.16 20.46 6.71
C PRO A 242 -14.30 20.24 5.72
N MET A 243 -15.43 20.92 5.90
CA MET A 243 -16.59 20.78 5.02
C MET A 243 -16.28 21.29 3.60
N ASP A 244 -15.64 22.47 3.49
CA ASP A 244 -15.24 23.03 2.19
C ASP A 244 -14.18 22.16 1.53
N PHE A 245 -13.23 21.62 2.31
CA PHE A 245 -12.20 20.72 1.82
C PHE A 245 -12.81 19.45 1.21
N PHE A 246 -13.63 18.71 1.96
CA PHE A 246 -14.23 17.47 1.44
C PHE A 246 -15.24 17.75 0.32
N SER A 247 -15.96 18.86 0.37
CA SER A 247 -16.84 19.28 -0.74
C SER A 247 -16.04 19.53 -2.02
N ALA A 248 -14.90 20.22 -1.92
CA ALA A 248 -14.03 20.46 -3.07
C ALA A 248 -13.44 19.15 -3.62
N MET A 249 -13.03 18.23 -2.74
CA MET A 249 -12.41 16.95 -3.10
C MET A 249 -13.40 15.90 -3.60
N SER A 250 -14.69 16.06 -3.41
CA SER A 250 -15.73 15.04 -3.63
C SER A 250 -15.68 14.36 -5.00
N GLU A 251 -15.47 15.14 -6.07
CA GLU A 251 -15.37 14.64 -7.45
C GLU A 251 -14.12 13.78 -7.65
N ALA A 252 -12.97 14.23 -7.14
CA ALA A 252 -11.72 13.46 -7.18
C ALA A 252 -11.83 12.19 -6.34
N MET A 253 -12.45 12.26 -5.14
CA MET A 253 -12.69 11.10 -4.28
C MET A 253 -13.55 10.05 -4.98
N LEU A 254 -14.65 10.45 -5.65
CA LEU A 254 -15.51 9.53 -6.39
C LEU A 254 -14.77 8.89 -7.56
N LEU A 255 -13.97 9.66 -8.29
CA LEU A 255 -13.16 9.15 -9.40
C LEU A 255 -12.11 8.15 -8.90
N ALA A 256 -11.40 8.46 -7.82
CA ALA A 256 -10.44 7.56 -7.18
C ALA A 256 -11.08 6.26 -6.70
N PHE A 257 -12.23 6.38 -6.05
CA PHE A 257 -13.00 5.22 -5.55
C PHE A 257 -13.40 4.28 -6.68
N THR A 258 -13.78 4.80 -7.83
CA THR A 258 -14.23 3.97 -8.97
C THR A 258 -13.08 3.43 -9.81
N THR A 259 -12.01 4.20 -10.00
CA THR A 259 -10.87 3.83 -10.85
C THR A 259 -9.79 3.03 -10.13
N CYS A 260 -9.63 3.22 -8.82
CA CYS A 260 -8.51 2.71 -8.01
C CYS A 260 -7.15 3.12 -8.59
N SER A 261 -7.05 4.36 -9.09
CA SER A 261 -5.82 4.90 -9.67
C SER A 261 -5.62 6.35 -9.25
N SER A 262 -4.61 6.60 -8.41
CA SER A 262 -4.21 7.94 -8.03
C SER A 262 -3.73 8.73 -9.24
N ALA A 263 -2.98 8.09 -10.15
CA ALA A 263 -2.49 8.73 -11.37
C ALA A 263 -3.62 9.18 -12.29
N ALA A 264 -4.67 8.35 -12.49
CA ALA A 264 -5.82 8.73 -13.31
C ALA A 264 -6.65 9.87 -12.69
N THR A 265 -6.62 10.00 -11.37
CA THR A 265 -7.37 11.02 -10.61
C THR A 265 -6.63 12.35 -10.53
N LEU A 266 -5.32 12.35 -10.72
CA LEU A 266 -4.44 13.50 -10.54
C LEU A 266 -4.93 14.79 -11.25
N PRO A 267 -5.35 14.78 -12.53
CA PRO A 267 -5.82 16.00 -13.20
C PRO A 267 -7.06 16.61 -12.55
N VAL A 268 -8.01 15.76 -12.10
CA VAL A 268 -9.24 16.22 -11.43
C VAL A 268 -8.92 16.76 -10.04
N ASN A 269 -8.01 16.10 -9.31
CA ASN A 269 -7.55 16.56 -8.01
C ASN A 269 -6.89 17.93 -8.10
N MET A 270 -5.97 18.13 -9.07
CA MET A 270 -5.33 19.42 -9.34
C MET A 270 -6.37 20.53 -9.64
N LYS A 271 -7.28 20.25 -10.58
CA LYS A 271 -8.34 21.18 -10.96
C LYS A 271 -9.20 21.59 -9.77
N ASN A 272 -9.66 20.61 -8.97
CA ASN A 272 -10.53 20.87 -7.84
C ASN A 272 -9.87 21.77 -6.77
N LEU A 273 -8.59 21.51 -6.45
CA LEU A 273 -7.87 22.33 -5.48
C LEU A 273 -7.64 23.75 -5.99
N GLN A 274 -7.28 23.91 -7.26
CA GLN A 274 -7.03 25.23 -7.87
C GLN A 274 -8.31 26.05 -7.98
N GLU A 275 -9.39 25.47 -8.52
CA GLU A 275 -10.62 26.21 -8.82
C GLU A 275 -11.54 26.40 -7.61
N LYS A 276 -11.58 25.40 -6.69
CA LYS A 276 -12.53 25.43 -5.55
C LYS A 276 -11.89 25.94 -4.25
N LEU A 277 -10.58 25.74 -4.05
CA LEU A 277 -9.88 26.14 -2.84
C LEU A 277 -8.82 27.23 -3.07
N GLY A 278 -8.57 27.63 -4.32
CA GLY A 278 -7.60 28.67 -4.65
C GLY A 278 -6.15 28.27 -4.37
N THR A 279 -5.85 26.98 -4.31
CA THR A 279 -4.48 26.47 -4.12
C THR A 279 -3.65 26.81 -5.36
N SER A 280 -2.43 27.30 -5.16
CA SER A 280 -1.57 27.74 -6.25
C SER A 280 -1.23 26.61 -7.23
N ARG A 281 -1.02 26.99 -8.49
CA ARG A 281 -0.64 26.02 -9.53
C ARG A 281 0.73 25.42 -9.26
N GLU A 282 1.65 26.22 -8.71
CA GLU A 282 3.00 25.79 -8.37
C GLU A 282 2.99 24.65 -7.34
N VAL A 283 2.28 24.84 -6.24
CA VAL A 283 2.15 23.82 -5.18
C VAL A 283 1.41 22.59 -5.69
N THR A 284 0.28 22.76 -6.37
CA THR A 284 -0.49 21.60 -6.86
C THR A 284 0.26 20.79 -7.91
N SER A 285 1.04 21.45 -8.80
CA SER A 285 1.82 20.76 -9.83
C SER A 285 3.02 20.01 -9.26
N PHE A 286 3.45 20.31 -8.04
CA PHE A 286 4.54 19.61 -7.37
C PHE A 286 4.05 18.60 -6.33
N VAL A 287 3.19 19.05 -5.39
CA VAL A 287 2.78 18.23 -4.23
C VAL A 287 1.91 17.04 -4.66
N LEU A 288 0.95 17.24 -5.58
CA LEU A 288 0.03 16.17 -5.94
C LEU A 288 0.67 15.03 -6.74
N PRO A 289 1.53 15.28 -7.77
CA PRO A 289 2.26 14.18 -8.42
C PRO A 289 3.21 13.45 -7.46
N LEU A 290 3.86 14.18 -6.55
CA LEU A 290 4.71 13.61 -5.51
C LEU A 290 3.88 12.73 -4.57
N GLY A 291 2.71 13.19 -4.13
CA GLY A 291 1.78 12.46 -3.28
C GLY A 291 1.27 11.18 -3.94
N ALA A 292 0.93 11.24 -5.22
CA ALA A 292 0.46 10.07 -5.97
C ALA A 292 1.46 8.89 -5.99
N THR A 293 2.73 9.12 -5.60
CA THR A 293 3.80 8.12 -5.53
C THR A 293 4.37 7.89 -4.13
N ILE A 294 4.20 8.84 -3.19
CA ILE A 294 4.80 8.77 -1.85
C ILE A 294 3.73 8.68 -0.76
N ASN A 295 2.60 9.34 -0.93
CA ASN A 295 1.54 9.40 0.07
C ASN A 295 0.53 8.26 -0.11
N MET A 296 0.78 7.14 0.53
CA MET A 296 -0.06 5.95 0.42
C MET A 296 -0.73 5.59 1.76
N ASP A 297 -1.36 6.58 2.41
CA ASP A 297 -1.98 6.42 3.74
C ASP A 297 -3.05 5.33 3.77
N GLY A 298 -3.87 5.23 2.71
CA GLY A 298 -4.86 4.15 2.60
C GLY A 298 -4.21 2.78 2.46
N THR A 299 -3.11 2.68 1.71
CA THR A 299 -2.35 1.43 1.59
C THR A 299 -1.63 1.11 2.90
N ALA A 300 -1.14 2.10 3.60
CA ALA A 300 -0.51 1.94 4.91
C ALA A 300 -1.51 1.44 5.98
N LEU A 301 -2.70 2.04 6.04
CA LEU A 301 -3.79 1.61 6.90
C LEU A 301 -4.21 0.16 6.59
N TYR A 302 -4.33 -0.17 5.31
CA TYR A 302 -4.61 -1.53 4.84
C TYR A 302 -3.53 -2.52 5.30
N MET A 303 -2.24 -2.16 5.27
CA MET A 303 -1.15 -3.01 5.79
C MET A 303 -1.35 -3.29 7.28
N GLY A 304 -1.74 -2.29 8.07
CA GLY A 304 -2.06 -2.46 9.50
C GLY A 304 -3.24 -3.43 9.71
N VAL A 305 -4.36 -3.20 9.03
CA VAL A 305 -5.57 -4.03 9.15
C VAL A 305 -5.31 -5.46 8.69
N CYS A 306 -4.72 -5.63 7.50
CA CYS A 306 -4.53 -6.96 6.93
C CYS A 306 -3.44 -7.78 7.62
N SER A 307 -2.41 -7.14 8.19
CA SER A 307 -1.41 -7.86 8.99
C SER A 307 -2.02 -8.46 10.25
N LEU A 308 -2.88 -7.72 10.98
CA LEU A 308 -3.61 -8.27 12.12
C LEU A 308 -4.64 -9.33 11.71
N PHE A 309 -5.34 -9.13 10.59
CA PHE A 309 -6.24 -10.13 10.04
C PHE A 309 -5.52 -11.46 9.77
N ILE A 310 -4.38 -11.40 9.08
CA ILE A 310 -3.59 -12.60 8.76
C ILE A 310 -3.02 -13.22 10.03
N ALA A 311 -2.53 -12.42 10.97
CA ALA A 311 -2.07 -12.91 12.27
C ALA A 311 -3.18 -13.68 13.00
N ASN A 312 -4.40 -13.13 13.08
CA ASN A 312 -5.55 -13.78 13.70
C ASN A 312 -5.93 -15.10 13.01
N VAL A 313 -5.95 -15.12 11.68
CA VAL A 313 -6.30 -16.30 10.88
C VAL A 313 -5.32 -17.45 11.08
N PHE A 314 -4.03 -17.13 11.25
CA PHE A 314 -2.99 -18.14 11.48
C PHE A 314 -2.66 -18.35 12.95
N GLY A 315 -3.39 -17.71 13.89
CA GLY A 315 -3.18 -17.87 15.32
C GLY A 315 -1.84 -17.33 15.80
N VAL A 316 -1.29 -16.32 15.13
CA VAL A 316 -0.03 -15.66 15.48
C VAL A 316 -0.32 -14.38 16.26
N GLU A 317 0.23 -14.27 17.48
CA GLU A 317 0.19 -13.02 18.23
C GLU A 317 1.35 -12.12 17.81
N LEU A 318 1.03 -10.93 17.29
CA LEU A 318 2.05 -9.95 16.94
C LEU A 318 2.59 -9.27 18.21
N THR A 319 3.88 -9.35 18.39
CA THR A 319 4.59 -8.60 19.44
C THR A 319 4.61 -7.10 19.10
N THR A 320 4.76 -6.26 20.12
CA THR A 320 4.94 -4.81 19.92
C THR A 320 6.10 -4.49 18.99
N GLY A 321 7.20 -5.25 19.06
CA GLY A 321 8.34 -5.11 18.14
C GLY A 321 7.97 -5.37 16.67
N GLN A 322 7.18 -6.43 16.40
CA GLN A 322 6.68 -6.71 15.06
C GLN A 322 5.70 -5.64 14.57
N MET A 323 4.82 -5.14 15.44
CA MET A 323 3.93 -4.02 15.08
C MET A 323 4.72 -2.76 14.72
N MET A 324 5.75 -2.41 15.50
CA MET A 324 6.64 -1.30 15.17
C MET A 324 7.41 -1.53 13.86
N MET A 325 7.82 -2.77 13.59
CA MET A 325 8.44 -3.14 12.32
C MET A 325 7.47 -2.93 11.14
N ILE A 326 6.20 -3.29 11.29
CA ILE A 326 5.17 -3.05 10.27
C ILE A 326 4.99 -1.55 10.03
N VAL A 327 4.92 -0.73 11.10
CA VAL A 327 4.83 0.73 10.97
C VAL A 327 6.02 1.26 10.20
N PHE A 328 7.22 0.88 10.58
CA PHE A 328 8.45 1.35 9.96
C PHE A 328 8.57 0.91 8.50
N THR A 329 8.43 -0.40 8.24
CA THR A 329 8.52 -0.96 6.87
C THR A 329 7.40 -0.44 5.97
N GLY A 330 6.17 -0.37 6.48
CA GLY A 330 5.03 0.14 5.73
C GLY A 330 5.15 1.63 5.40
N THR A 331 5.66 2.44 6.33
CA THR A 331 5.89 3.87 6.10
C THR A 331 6.98 4.08 5.05
N LEU A 332 8.09 3.35 5.13
CA LEU A 332 9.16 3.45 4.12
C LEU A 332 8.72 2.88 2.76
N ALA A 333 7.93 1.83 2.77
CA ALA A 333 7.40 1.21 1.55
C ALA A 333 6.39 2.10 0.82
N SER A 334 5.72 3.01 1.53
CA SER A 334 4.83 3.97 0.90
C SER A 334 5.57 4.90 -0.07
N ILE A 335 6.87 5.16 0.20
CA ILE A 335 7.72 5.94 -0.70
C ILE A 335 7.96 5.14 -1.99
N GLY A 336 7.44 5.62 -3.10
CA GLY A 336 7.61 4.98 -4.41
C GLY A 336 6.63 3.85 -4.73
N THR A 337 5.56 3.68 -3.94
CA THR A 337 4.46 2.79 -4.33
C THR A 337 3.72 3.39 -5.53
N ALA A 338 3.56 2.59 -6.60
CA ALA A 338 2.80 3.06 -7.75
C ALA A 338 1.32 3.29 -7.43
N GLY A 339 0.78 4.42 -7.87
CA GLY A 339 -0.66 4.72 -7.83
C GLY A 339 -1.49 3.92 -8.86
N VAL A 340 -1.23 2.60 -8.97
CA VAL A 340 -1.89 1.69 -9.91
C VAL A 340 -2.57 0.54 -9.15
N PRO A 341 -3.66 -0.03 -9.71
CA PRO A 341 -4.37 -1.14 -9.09
C PRO A 341 -3.46 -2.35 -8.83
N GLY A 342 -3.60 -2.97 -7.66
CA GLY A 342 -2.87 -4.18 -7.27
C GLY A 342 -1.50 -3.95 -6.60
N ALA A 343 -0.96 -2.74 -6.59
CA ALA A 343 0.30 -2.43 -5.91
C ALA A 343 0.23 -2.73 -4.39
N GLY A 344 -0.94 -2.56 -3.78
CA GLY A 344 -1.15 -2.82 -2.35
C GLY A 344 -0.89 -4.27 -1.93
N LEU A 345 -1.21 -5.26 -2.77
CA LEU A 345 -0.93 -6.67 -2.46
C LEU A 345 0.58 -6.96 -2.37
N ILE A 346 1.37 -6.30 -3.24
CA ILE A 346 2.83 -6.44 -3.22
C ILE A 346 3.39 -5.82 -1.95
N MET A 347 2.88 -4.65 -1.56
CA MET A 347 3.30 -3.98 -0.33
C MET A 347 2.91 -4.79 0.91
N LEU A 348 1.70 -5.37 0.94
CA LEU A 348 1.29 -6.26 2.01
C LEU A 348 2.21 -7.49 2.08
N ALA A 349 2.50 -8.14 0.95
CA ALA A 349 3.42 -9.28 0.91
C ALA A 349 4.78 -8.94 1.51
N MET A 350 5.30 -7.76 1.18
CA MET A 350 6.57 -7.25 1.71
C MET A 350 6.51 -7.05 3.24
N VAL A 351 5.45 -6.42 3.74
CA VAL A 351 5.28 -6.18 5.19
C VAL A 351 5.14 -7.51 5.94
N LEU A 352 4.34 -8.46 5.42
CA LEU A 352 4.21 -9.80 6.02
C LEU A 352 5.55 -10.52 6.12
N GLN A 353 6.38 -10.47 5.06
CA GLN A 353 7.72 -11.06 5.07
C GLN A 353 8.63 -10.41 6.12
N SER A 354 8.53 -9.09 6.31
CA SER A 354 9.39 -8.35 7.25
C SER A 354 9.20 -8.80 8.70
N VAL A 355 8.01 -9.31 9.04
CA VAL A 355 7.64 -9.75 10.40
C VAL A 355 7.44 -11.26 10.51
N GLY A 356 7.71 -12.02 9.44
CA GLY A 356 7.61 -13.49 9.42
C GLY A 356 6.17 -14.01 9.43
N LEU A 357 5.18 -13.20 9.02
CA LEU A 357 3.81 -13.66 8.85
C LEU A 357 3.65 -14.50 7.58
N PRO A 358 2.74 -15.50 7.57
CA PRO A 358 2.49 -16.35 6.42
C PRO A 358 1.96 -15.55 5.21
N ILE A 359 2.67 -15.63 4.09
CA ILE A 359 2.29 -14.94 2.85
C ILE A 359 1.06 -15.61 2.21
N GLU A 360 0.79 -16.86 2.55
CA GLU A 360 -0.39 -17.62 2.14
C GLU A 360 -1.69 -16.87 2.51
N GLY A 361 -1.67 -16.05 3.56
CA GLY A 361 -2.77 -15.15 3.94
C GLY A 361 -3.14 -14.12 2.87
N LEU A 362 -2.23 -13.79 1.94
CA LEU A 362 -2.55 -12.94 0.79
C LEU A 362 -3.66 -13.52 -0.07
N ALA A 363 -3.82 -14.84 -0.08
CA ALA A 363 -4.88 -15.51 -0.84
C ALA A 363 -6.28 -15.02 -0.44
N LEU A 364 -6.52 -14.83 0.85
CA LEU A 364 -7.78 -14.34 1.38
C LEU A 364 -8.01 -12.88 1.01
N VAL A 365 -6.97 -12.07 1.17
CA VAL A 365 -7.04 -10.62 0.92
C VAL A 365 -7.16 -10.33 -0.57
N ALA A 366 -6.46 -11.08 -1.44
CA ALA A 366 -6.48 -10.90 -2.89
C ALA A 366 -7.89 -11.00 -3.49
N GLY A 367 -8.75 -11.86 -2.89
CA GLY A 367 -10.14 -12.02 -3.33
C GLY A 367 -10.99 -10.76 -3.15
N ILE A 368 -10.72 -9.98 -2.12
CA ILE A 368 -11.44 -8.73 -1.81
C ILE A 368 -10.62 -7.47 -2.09
N ASP A 369 -9.39 -7.61 -2.57
CA ASP A 369 -8.44 -6.50 -2.72
C ASP A 369 -9.00 -5.34 -3.56
N ARG A 370 -9.81 -5.65 -4.58
CA ARG A 370 -10.42 -4.58 -5.40
C ARG A 370 -11.33 -3.67 -4.61
N VAL A 371 -12.13 -4.21 -3.68
CA VAL A 371 -12.99 -3.42 -2.80
C VAL A 371 -12.14 -2.61 -1.82
N LEU A 372 -11.10 -3.24 -1.27
CA LEU A 372 -10.16 -2.57 -0.38
C LEU A 372 -9.42 -1.43 -1.11
N ASP A 373 -9.06 -1.62 -2.38
CA ASP A 373 -8.35 -0.63 -3.19
C ASP A 373 -9.19 0.61 -3.48
N MET A 374 -10.50 0.48 -3.60
CA MET A 374 -11.41 1.62 -3.73
C MET A 374 -11.28 2.58 -2.53
N PHE A 375 -11.30 2.07 -1.31
CA PHE A 375 -11.12 2.86 -0.09
C PHE A 375 -9.71 3.41 0.04
N ARG A 376 -8.70 2.60 -0.23
CA ARG A 376 -7.28 2.99 -0.16
C ARG A 376 -6.97 4.15 -1.09
N THR A 377 -7.34 4.03 -2.36
CA THR A 377 -7.06 5.06 -3.38
C THR A 377 -7.80 6.35 -3.08
N CYS A 378 -9.05 6.26 -2.64
CA CYS A 378 -9.83 7.43 -2.21
C CYS A 378 -9.12 8.16 -1.07
N LEU A 379 -8.62 7.45 -0.05
CA LEU A 379 -7.91 8.03 1.07
C LEU A 379 -6.57 8.66 0.63
N ASN A 380 -5.78 7.96 -0.21
CA ASN A 380 -4.49 8.44 -0.70
C ASN A 380 -4.62 9.82 -1.35
N ILE A 381 -5.48 9.96 -2.36
CA ILE A 381 -5.63 11.23 -3.09
C ILE A 381 -6.23 12.35 -2.23
N THR A 382 -7.01 12.01 -1.22
CA THR A 382 -7.56 12.97 -0.27
C THR A 382 -6.44 13.53 0.61
N GLY A 383 -5.50 12.69 1.04
CA GLY A 383 -4.30 13.09 1.76
C GLY A 383 -3.40 14.01 0.93
N ASP A 384 -3.20 13.68 -0.36
CA ASP A 384 -2.45 14.55 -1.28
C ASP A 384 -3.04 15.95 -1.29
N GLY A 385 -4.37 16.06 -1.39
CA GLY A 385 -5.09 17.34 -1.37
C GLY A 385 -4.94 18.09 -0.05
N ALA A 386 -5.08 17.40 1.08
CA ALA A 386 -4.96 18.02 2.41
C ALA A 386 -3.57 18.61 2.62
N VAL A 387 -2.53 17.87 2.24
CA VAL A 387 -1.13 18.33 2.35
C VAL A 387 -0.87 19.48 1.37
N ALA A 388 -1.38 19.42 0.13
CA ALA A 388 -1.22 20.49 -0.84
C ALA A 388 -1.80 21.82 -0.32
N VAL A 389 -2.98 21.80 0.29
CA VAL A 389 -3.62 22.98 0.88
C VAL A 389 -2.78 23.54 2.05
N ALA A 390 -2.23 22.67 2.90
CA ALA A 390 -1.39 23.09 4.02
C ALA A 390 -0.06 23.70 3.56
N ILE A 391 0.57 23.09 2.57
CA ILE A 391 1.83 23.61 2.00
C ILE A 391 1.60 24.95 1.29
N ASP A 392 0.51 25.09 0.53
CA ASP A 392 0.16 26.34 -0.16
C ASP A 392 -0.03 27.51 0.82
N TYR A 393 -0.75 27.26 1.91
CA TYR A 393 -0.91 28.26 2.97
C TYR A 393 0.44 28.66 3.59
N ALA A 394 1.29 27.68 3.89
CA ALA A 394 2.61 27.94 4.48
C ALA A 394 3.54 28.74 3.54
N GLU A 395 3.50 28.49 2.23
CA GLU A 395 4.32 29.21 1.25
C GLU A 395 3.81 30.65 1.05
N LYS A 396 2.51 30.86 0.90
CA LYS A 396 1.90 32.22 0.79
C LYS A 396 2.25 33.11 1.99
N HIS A 397 2.36 32.54 3.20
CA HIS A 397 2.71 33.32 4.40
C HIS A 397 4.20 33.45 4.64
N HIS A 398 5.02 32.58 4.03
CA HIS A 398 6.49 32.71 4.08
C HIS A 398 7.00 33.82 3.15
N GLU A 399 6.31 34.07 2.03
CA GLU A 399 6.66 35.17 1.10
C GLU A 399 6.30 36.57 1.66
N LEU A 400 5.43 36.60 2.69
CA LEU A 400 5.01 37.83 3.35
C LEU A 400 5.84 38.19 4.60
N ALA A 401 6.73 37.30 5.05
CA ALA A 401 7.60 37.47 6.21
C ALA A 401 9.07 37.67 5.80
#